data_d6d45c3e6dce788cc6dd24fc53d69226
#
_entry.id   d6d45c3e6dce788cc6dd24fc53d69226
#
_cell.length_a   1.000
_cell.length_b   1.000
_cell.length_c   1.000
_cell.angle_alpha   90.00
_cell.angle_beta   90.00
_cell.angle_gamma   90.00
#
_symmetry.space_group_name_H-M   'P 1'
#
loop_
_entity.id
_entity.type
_entity.pdbx_description
1 polymer ?
#
loop_
_entity_poly.entity_id
_entity_poly.type
_entity_poly.pdbx_seq_one_letter_code
_entity_poly.pdbx_strand_id
1 'polypeptide(L)'
;MSEEIKKGLLGIVVDETTISHVVPELSALTYRGYKVQDLCDKCDFEEVAYLVLHGELPSKKQLKKFIKEERSNRKLSKTIIKNIEKMPKNAHPMDVVRTCVSLMALEDKDTKDNSPKANIQKVMRIFAKTPVALALSLIHI
;
A
#
# COMPACT_ATOMS: atom_id res chain seq x y z
N MET A 1 26.16 -31.74 14.80
CA MET A 1 24.69 -31.69 14.77
C MET A 1 24.31 -31.02 13.45
N SER A 2 23.69 -31.75 12.53
CA SER A 2 23.21 -31.18 11.26
C SER A 2 22.03 -30.27 11.60
N GLU A 3 22.15 -28.96 11.33
CA GLU A 3 21.03 -28.03 11.44
C GLU A 3 19.98 -28.46 10.41
N GLU A 4 18.77 -28.76 10.90
CA GLU A 4 17.63 -29.13 10.07
C GLU A 4 17.21 -27.92 9.22
N ILE A 5 17.34 -28.04 7.89
CA ILE A 5 16.92 -26.98 6.97
C ILE A 5 15.38 -26.89 6.98
N LYS A 6 14.84 -25.82 7.56
CA LYS A 6 13.40 -25.55 7.57
C LYS A 6 12.98 -24.88 6.28
N LYS A 7 12.48 -25.69 5.32
CA LYS A 7 12.01 -25.21 4.02
C LYS A 7 10.81 -24.26 4.17
N GLY A 8 10.89 -23.11 3.52
CA GLY A 8 9.80 -22.13 3.52
C GLY A 8 9.54 -21.44 4.84
N LEU A 9 10.50 -21.46 5.79
CA LEU A 9 10.39 -20.85 7.12
C LEU A 9 9.25 -21.43 7.99
N LEU A 10 8.77 -22.63 7.70
CA LEU A 10 7.68 -23.26 8.45
C LEU A 10 8.02 -23.37 9.94
N GLY A 11 7.18 -22.78 10.79
CA GLY A 11 7.35 -22.77 12.24
C GLY A 11 8.45 -21.81 12.76
N ILE A 12 8.99 -20.93 11.91
CA ILE A 12 9.93 -19.89 12.31
C ILE A 12 9.19 -18.57 12.45
N VAL A 13 9.23 -17.97 13.63
CA VAL A 13 8.77 -16.60 13.85
C VAL A 13 9.87 -15.66 13.41
N VAL A 14 9.59 -14.82 12.39
CA VAL A 14 10.55 -13.86 11.84
C VAL A 14 10.30 -12.44 12.28
N ASP A 15 9.04 -12.11 12.61
CA ASP A 15 8.63 -10.79 13.09
C ASP A 15 7.24 -10.85 13.74
N GLU A 16 6.86 -9.77 14.43
CA GLU A 16 5.54 -9.56 15.01
C GLU A 16 4.86 -8.36 14.38
N THR A 17 3.56 -8.44 14.16
CA THR A 17 2.76 -7.34 13.60
C THR A 17 1.53 -7.07 14.45
N THR A 18 1.18 -5.79 14.60
CA THR A 18 -0.09 -5.35 15.20
C THR A 18 -1.12 -4.96 14.14
N ILE A 19 -0.80 -5.09 12.85
CA ILE A 19 -1.65 -4.61 11.76
C ILE A 19 -2.78 -5.58 11.47
N SER A 20 -2.46 -6.87 11.34
CA SER A 20 -3.45 -7.88 10.97
C SER A 20 -3.25 -9.17 11.75
N HIS A 21 -4.35 -9.88 12.00
CA HIS A 21 -4.34 -11.20 12.62
C HIS A 21 -5.32 -12.11 11.88
N VAL A 22 -4.80 -13.26 11.43
CA VAL A 22 -5.60 -14.32 10.81
C VAL A 22 -5.92 -15.36 11.88
N VAL A 23 -7.19 -15.69 12.05
CA VAL A 23 -7.68 -16.72 12.98
C VAL A 23 -8.31 -17.84 12.14
N PRO A 24 -7.52 -18.86 11.71
CA PRO A 24 -7.99 -19.88 10.76
C PRO A 24 -9.21 -20.64 11.28
N GLU A 25 -9.24 -20.96 12.57
CA GLU A 25 -10.30 -21.74 13.22
C GLU A 25 -11.67 -21.04 13.16
N LEU A 26 -11.67 -19.72 13.09
CA LEU A 26 -12.88 -18.90 12.98
C LEU A 26 -13.11 -18.36 11.57
N SER A 27 -12.25 -18.73 10.60
CA SER A 27 -12.24 -18.13 9.26
C SER A 27 -12.28 -16.60 9.34
N ALA A 28 -11.59 -16.02 10.32
CA ALA A 28 -11.63 -14.61 10.64
C ALA A 28 -10.30 -13.92 10.34
N LEU A 29 -10.41 -12.70 9.83
CA LEU A 29 -9.31 -11.77 9.63
C LEU A 29 -9.65 -10.47 10.36
N THR A 30 -8.68 -9.93 11.09
CA THR A 30 -8.82 -8.62 11.72
C THR A 30 -7.76 -7.65 11.25
N TYR A 31 -8.10 -6.37 11.15
CA TYR A 31 -7.16 -5.25 10.99
C TYR A 31 -7.21 -4.38 12.23
N ARG A 32 -6.08 -4.20 12.91
CA ARG A 32 -5.97 -3.43 14.15
C ARG A 32 -7.02 -3.83 15.20
N GLY A 33 -7.40 -5.13 15.25
CA GLY A 33 -8.40 -5.67 16.15
C GLY A 33 -9.86 -5.60 15.67
N TYR A 34 -10.15 -4.91 14.58
CA TYR A 34 -11.49 -4.87 13.97
C TYR A 34 -11.67 -6.03 13.00
N LYS A 35 -12.83 -6.69 13.03
CA LYS A 35 -13.17 -7.73 12.06
C LYS A 35 -13.29 -7.14 10.66
N VAL A 36 -12.68 -7.78 9.66
CA VAL A 36 -12.72 -7.30 8.27
C VAL A 36 -14.15 -7.21 7.75
N GLN A 37 -15.04 -8.15 8.13
CA GLN A 37 -16.46 -8.10 7.76
C GLN A 37 -17.13 -6.81 8.24
N ASP A 38 -16.91 -6.42 9.51
CA ASP A 38 -17.45 -5.17 10.06
C ASP A 38 -16.89 -3.93 9.33
N LEU A 39 -15.60 -3.97 8.95
CA LEU A 39 -14.99 -2.88 8.19
C LEU A 39 -15.58 -2.77 6.79
N CYS A 40 -15.81 -3.90 6.10
CA CYS A 40 -16.44 -3.91 4.78
C CYS A 40 -17.89 -3.37 4.80
N ASP A 41 -18.63 -3.66 5.87
CA ASP A 41 -20.04 -3.27 5.97
C ASP A 41 -20.24 -1.82 6.42
N LYS A 42 -19.29 -1.26 7.20
CA LYS A 42 -19.51 -0.01 7.95
C LYS A 42 -18.52 1.11 7.64
N CYS A 43 -17.43 0.81 6.92
CA CYS A 43 -16.35 1.77 6.67
C CYS A 43 -16.08 1.94 5.18
N ASP A 44 -15.71 3.16 4.80
CA ASP A 44 -15.17 3.44 3.48
C ASP A 44 -13.70 3.01 3.37
N PHE A 45 -13.22 2.86 2.14
CA PHE A 45 -11.83 2.45 1.86
C PHE A 45 -10.80 3.35 2.55
N GLU A 46 -11.02 4.66 2.53
CA GLU A 46 -10.11 5.64 3.14
C GLU A 46 -10.10 5.56 4.67
N GLU A 47 -11.21 5.16 5.30
CA GLU A 47 -11.25 4.92 6.75
C GLU A 47 -10.41 3.70 7.14
N VAL A 48 -10.53 2.63 6.37
CA VAL A 48 -9.73 1.41 6.59
C VAL A 48 -8.24 1.67 6.30
N ALA A 49 -7.92 2.43 5.25
CA ALA A 49 -6.55 2.83 4.96
C ALA A 49 -5.95 3.66 6.12
N TYR A 50 -6.73 4.59 6.65
CA TYR A 50 -6.32 5.37 7.82
C TYR A 50 -6.08 4.47 9.04
N LEU A 51 -7.01 3.56 9.32
CA LEU A 51 -6.90 2.58 10.42
C LEU A 51 -5.60 1.78 10.34
N VAL A 52 -5.30 1.23 9.18
CA VAL A 52 -4.08 0.42 8.97
C VAL A 52 -2.82 1.23 9.23
N LEU A 53 -2.76 2.48 8.73
CA LEU A 53 -1.59 3.35 8.82
C LEU A 53 -1.42 3.98 10.21
N HIS A 54 -2.51 4.32 10.89
CA HIS A 54 -2.47 5.10 12.14
C HIS A 54 -2.87 4.30 13.38
N GLY A 55 -3.40 3.10 13.24
CA GLY A 55 -3.71 2.18 14.35
C GLY A 55 -5.12 2.28 14.91
N GLU A 56 -5.89 3.31 14.55
CA GLU A 56 -7.27 3.55 15.01
C GLU A 56 -8.13 4.14 13.91
N LEU A 57 -9.45 3.98 14.00
CA LEU A 57 -10.38 4.60 13.06
C LEU A 57 -10.37 6.13 13.17
N PRO A 58 -10.46 6.85 12.03
CA PRO A 58 -10.39 8.29 12.04
C PRO A 58 -11.67 8.94 12.57
N SER A 59 -11.52 10.05 13.29
CA SER A 59 -12.62 10.98 13.46
C SER A 59 -12.98 11.64 12.11
N LYS A 60 -14.19 12.22 11.98
CA LYS A 60 -14.62 12.93 10.76
C LYS A 60 -13.62 14.00 10.29
N LYS A 61 -12.96 14.70 11.23
CA LYS A 61 -11.97 15.73 10.91
C LYS A 61 -10.67 15.12 10.38
N GLN A 62 -10.21 14.01 10.98
CA GLN A 62 -9.01 13.28 10.55
C GLN A 62 -9.23 12.66 9.16
N LEU A 63 -10.37 12.01 8.94
CA LEU A 63 -10.73 11.43 7.64
C LEU A 63 -10.71 12.50 6.54
N LYS A 64 -11.38 13.63 6.77
CA LYS A 64 -11.41 14.74 5.80
C LYS A 64 -10.01 15.26 5.46
N LYS A 65 -9.12 15.35 6.45
CA LYS A 65 -7.72 15.74 6.24
C LYS A 65 -6.97 14.68 5.44
N PHE A 66 -7.12 13.41 5.79
CA PHE A 66 -6.47 12.28 5.14
C PHE A 66 -6.86 12.18 3.66
N ILE A 67 -8.16 12.24 3.35
CA ILE A 67 -8.67 12.23 1.97
C ILE A 67 -8.11 13.43 1.17
N LYS A 68 -8.06 14.61 1.78
CA LYS A 68 -7.49 15.79 1.11
C LYS A 68 -6.00 15.60 0.80
N GLU A 69 -5.23 15.05 1.73
CA GLU A 69 -3.81 14.78 1.58
C GLU A 69 -3.58 13.70 0.51
N GLU A 70 -4.33 12.60 0.55
CA GLU A 70 -4.27 11.53 -0.45
C GLU A 70 -4.52 12.09 -1.85
N ARG A 71 -5.64 12.81 -2.06
CA ARG A 71 -6.00 13.39 -3.36
C ARG A 71 -4.95 14.37 -3.89
N SER A 72 -4.32 15.14 -3.00
CA SER A 72 -3.25 16.07 -3.39
C SER A 72 -1.98 15.37 -3.90
N ASN A 73 -1.77 14.11 -3.50
CA ASN A 73 -0.63 13.30 -3.87
C ASN A 73 -0.85 12.45 -5.15
N ARG A 74 -2.05 12.40 -5.71
CA ARG A 74 -2.39 11.56 -6.88
C ARG A 74 -1.64 11.91 -8.16
N LYS A 75 -1.15 13.14 -8.28
CA LYS A 75 -0.53 13.62 -9.52
C LYS A 75 0.76 12.87 -9.83
N LEU A 76 0.81 12.22 -10.98
CA LEU A 76 2.02 11.65 -11.55
C LEU A 76 2.88 12.74 -12.22
N SER A 77 4.20 12.55 -12.21
CA SER A 77 5.11 13.40 -12.95
C SER A 77 4.98 13.16 -14.47
N LYS A 78 5.37 14.16 -15.25
CA LYS A 78 5.44 14.02 -16.71
C LYS A 78 6.39 12.88 -17.12
N THR A 79 7.45 12.65 -16.37
CA THR A 79 8.40 11.57 -16.61
C THR A 79 7.73 10.20 -16.45
N ILE A 80 7.01 9.96 -15.38
CA ILE A 80 6.29 8.69 -15.14
C ILE A 80 5.25 8.48 -16.26
N ILE A 81 4.45 9.49 -16.59
CA ILE A 81 3.44 9.41 -17.65
C ILE A 81 4.08 9.01 -18.99
N LYS A 82 5.15 9.71 -19.40
CA LYS A 82 5.87 9.40 -20.65
C LYS A 82 6.49 8.00 -20.65
N ASN A 83 6.93 7.49 -19.50
CA ASN A 83 7.46 6.13 -19.42
C ASN A 83 6.32 5.10 -19.57
N ILE A 84 5.15 5.33 -18.97
CA ILE A 84 3.98 4.46 -19.17
C ILE A 84 3.58 4.41 -20.65
N GLU A 85 3.51 5.55 -21.32
CA GLU A 85 3.17 5.67 -22.75
C GLU A 85 4.15 4.93 -23.69
N LYS A 86 5.40 4.73 -23.24
CA LYS A 86 6.43 4.00 -24.00
C LYS A 86 6.49 2.51 -23.70
N MET A 87 5.78 2.03 -22.69
CA MET A 87 5.79 0.60 -22.36
C MET A 87 5.09 -0.22 -23.44
N PRO A 88 5.54 -1.47 -23.68
CA PRO A 88 4.89 -2.35 -24.65
C PRO A 88 3.40 -2.55 -24.31
N LYS A 89 2.52 -2.43 -25.29
CA LYS A 89 1.08 -2.57 -25.10
C LYS A 89 0.65 -3.99 -24.70
N ASN A 90 1.47 -4.98 -24.92
CA ASN A 90 1.27 -6.36 -24.51
C ASN A 90 1.93 -6.71 -23.19
N ALA A 91 2.48 -5.73 -22.46
CA ALA A 91 3.07 -5.96 -21.15
C ALA A 91 1.99 -6.36 -20.14
N HIS A 92 2.37 -7.24 -19.20
CA HIS A 92 1.45 -7.61 -18.12
C HIS A 92 1.21 -6.40 -17.21
N PRO A 93 -0.05 -6.05 -16.86
CA PRO A 93 -0.35 -4.85 -16.07
C PRO A 93 0.43 -4.76 -14.74
N MET A 94 0.66 -5.90 -14.08
CA MET A 94 1.45 -5.93 -12.84
C MET A 94 2.92 -5.56 -13.04
N ASP A 95 3.51 -5.87 -14.21
CA ASP A 95 4.89 -5.47 -14.52
C ASP A 95 4.96 -3.96 -14.74
N VAL A 96 3.94 -3.37 -15.36
CA VAL A 96 3.81 -1.92 -15.52
C VAL A 96 3.70 -1.25 -14.15
N VAL A 97 2.81 -1.73 -13.27
CA VAL A 97 2.64 -1.17 -11.92
C VAL A 97 3.94 -1.26 -11.13
N ARG A 98 4.60 -2.42 -11.11
CA ARG A 98 5.89 -2.62 -10.43
C ARG A 98 6.94 -1.62 -10.92
N THR A 99 7.04 -1.44 -12.24
CA THR A 99 7.97 -0.48 -12.85
C THR A 99 7.63 0.95 -12.46
N CYS A 100 6.34 1.32 -12.45
CA CYS A 100 5.89 2.65 -12.02
C CYS A 100 6.25 2.93 -10.56
N VAL A 101 6.07 1.97 -9.65
CA VAL A 101 6.45 2.14 -8.24
C VAL A 101 7.96 2.37 -8.11
N SER A 102 8.77 1.64 -8.88
CA SER A 102 10.22 1.85 -8.91
C SER A 102 10.61 3.23 -9.46
N LEU A 103 9.91 3.72 -10.50
CA LEU A 103 10.11 5.07 -11.03
C LEU A 103 9.72 6.16 -10.02
N MET A 104 8.64 5.95 -9.26
CA MET A 104 8.25 6.87 -8.17
C MET A 104 9.35 7.00 -7.11
N ALA A 105 10.04 5.90 -6.79
CA ALA A 105 11.13 5.91 -5.83
C ALA A 105 12.34 6.75 -6.31
N LEU A 106 12.60 6.79 -7.62
CA LEU A 106 13.69 7.61 -8.18
C LEU A 106 13.43 9.12 -8.06
N GLU A 107 12.16 9.53 -7.99
CA GLU A 107 11.75 10.93 -7.86
C GLU A 107 11.50 11.35 -6.40
N ASP A 108 11.52 10.39 -5.46
CA ASP A 108 11.18 10.65 -4.08
C ASP A 108 12.38 11.20 -3.31
N LYS A 109 12.21 12.39 -2.72
CA LYS A 109 13.26 13.09 -1.97
C LYS A 109 13.65 12.39 -0.68
N ASP A 110 12.69 11.65 -0.09
CA ASP A 110 12.83 11.04 1.22
C ASP A 110 13.25 9.57 1.15
N THR A 111 13.65 9.07 -0.03
CA THR A 111 13.97 7.65 -0.25
C THR A 111 14.96 7.09 0.76
N LYS A 112 15.95 7.90 1.17
CA LYS A 112 17.01 7.50 2.13
C LYS A 112 16.63 7.70 3.60
N ASP A 113 15.57 8.46 3.89
CA ASP A 113 15.11 8.70 5.27
C ASP A 113 14.15 7.57 5.69
N ASN A 114 14.56 6.76 6.67
CA ASN A 114 13.78 5.66 7.22
C ASN A 114 13.10 6.00 8.56
N SER A 115 13.02 7.28 8.92
CA SER A 115 12.25 7.69 10.10
C SER A 115 10.77 7.32 9.95
N PRO A 116 10.06 7.02 11.05
CA PRO A 116 8.62 6.70 11.01
C PRO A 116 7.79 7.77 10.30
N LYS A 117 8.13 9.04 10.51
CA LYS A 117 7.46 10.17 9.86
C LYS A 117 7.66 10.16 8.34
N ALA A 118 8.90 9.99 7.87
CA ALA A 118 9.19 9.92 6.44
C ALA A 118 8.54 8.68 5.80
N ASN A 119 8.50 7.55 6.51
CA ASN A 119 7.86 6.34 6.02
C ASN A 119 6.35 6.53 5.80
N ILE A 120 5.63 7.18 6.73
CA ILE A 120 4.20 7.52 6.53
C ILE A 120 4.02 8.42 5.31
N GLN A 121 4.88 9.42 5.12
CA GLN A 121 4.81 10.30 3.94
C GLN A 121 5.09 9.55 2.62
N LYS A 122 6.06 8.64 2.61
CA LYS A 122 6.36 7.77 1.45
C LYS A 122 5.17 6.86 1.13
N VAL A 123 4.60 6.22 2.15
CA VAL A 123 3.41 5.37 1.99
C VAL A 123 2.26 6.18 1.39
N MET A 124 1.98 7.38 1.89
CA MET A 124 0.93 8.25 1.37
C MET A 124 1.13 8.56 -0.11
N ARG A 125 2.36 8.88 -0.53
CA ARG A 125 2.68 9.17 -1.94
C ARG A 125 2.51 7.94 -2.84
N ILE A 126 2.96 6.76 -2.41
CA ILE A 126 2.81 5.51 -3.16
C ILE A 126 1.33 5.11 -3.23
N PHE A 127 0.64 5.12 -2.09
CA PHE A 127 -0.78 4.80 -1.96
C PHE A 127 -1.65 5.63 -2.92
N ALA A 128 -1.43 6.94 -2.95
CA ALA A 128 -2.19 7.87 -3.79
C ALA A 128 -1.89 7.72 -5.29
N LYS A 129 -0.64 7.45 -5.67
CA LYS A 129 -0.21 7.42 -7.07
C LYS A 129 -0.41 6.07 -7.75
N THR A 130 -0.34 4.97 -7.01
CA THR A 130 -0.41 3.62 -7.59
C THR A 130 -1.71 3.35 -8.34
N PRO A 131 -2.91 3.68 -7.82
CA PRO A 131 -4.16 3.51 -8.56
C PRO A 131 -4.21 4.36 -9.85
N VAL A 132 -3.64 5.56 -9.81
CA VAL A 132 -3.58 6.44 -10.99
C VAL A 132 -2.66 5.86 -12.05
N ALA A 133 -1.50 5.34 -11.67
CA ALA A 133 -0.57 4.68 -12.59
C ALA A 133 -1.18 3.41 -13.20
N LEU A 134 -1.90 2.62 -12.40
CA LEU A 134 -2.62 1.44 -12.87
C LEU A 134 -3.70 1.81 -13.89
N ALA A 135 -4.57 2.77 -13.57
CA ALA A 135 -5.62 3.22 -14.47
C ALA A 135 -5.04 3.76 -15.78
N LEU A 136 -3.98 4.58 -15.71
CA LEU A 136 -3.31 5.11 -16.90
C LEU A 136 -2.70 3.99 -17.76
N SER A 137 -2.09 2.99 -17.13
CA SER A 137 -1.51 1.84 -17.85
C SER A 137 -2.58 1.04 -18.61
N LEU A 138 -3.74 0.81 -18.00
CA LEU A 138 -4.86 0.10 -18.63
C LEU A 138 -5.48 0.90 -19.78
N ILE A 139 -5.53 2.23 -19.69
CA ILE A 139 -5.98 3.10 -20.79
C ILE A 139 -5.00 3.03 -21.96
N HIS A 140 -3.69 2.95 -21.68
CA HIS A 140 -2.66 2.88 -22.70
C HIS A 140 -2.63 1.52 -23.43
N ILE A 141 -2.89 0.43 -22.70
CA ILE A 141 -2.99 -0.92 -23.25
C ILE A 141 -4.25 -1.09 -24.09
#